data_09b3c33bf9d788b4e99e03df24934830
#
_entry.id   09b3c33bf9d788b4e99e03df24934830
#
_cell.length_a   1.000
_cell.length_b   1.000
_cell.length_c   1.000
_cell.angle_alpha   90.00
_cell.angle_beta   90.00
_cell.angle_gamma   90.00
#
_symmetry.space_group_name_H-M   'P 1'
#
loop_
_entity.id
_entity.type
_entity.pdbx_description
1 polymer ?
#
loop_
_entity_poly.entity_id
_entity_poly.type
_entity_poly.pdbx_seq_one_letter_code
_entity_poly.pdbx_strand_id
1 'polypeptide(L)'
;IYSQISSLAFEETVATLKDRLSAIYRVAKQNSFTRPNGVKVAKFVNLDMEEYRDLEITYAAFIDTLNQEEFFDYSAGIVLQAYLPDSSAIQRKLTEWAKERVAKGGAPVKLRIVKGANMEMEKLESVLNNWPLAPYDNKLEVDANYKYMVRYGMEPENIKAVNLGIASHNLFELAYAAVLAWENAVTDYFCFEMLEGMADHVRRTLQENAGDLLLYAPVASKEEFINAIGYLIRRLDENTAPENFLRYSPDLQAGSAEWNFLKEGFLRSCSSIDNAQKVPNRVQDREKEQYDPAI
;
A
#
# COMPACT_ATOMS: atom_id res chain seq x y z
N ILE A 1 14.51 4.10 -6.12
CA ILE A 1 15.69 3.22 -6.11
C ILE A 1 16.23 3.04 -7.52
N TYR A 2 15.38 2.98 -8.50
CA TYR A 2 15.75 2.81 -9.90
C TYR A 2 14.71 3.47 -10.80
N SER A 3 15.13 4.45 -11.58
CA SER A 3 14.24 5.22 -12.47
C SER A 3 14.08 4.61 -13.87
N GLN A 4 14.80 3.55 -14.17
CA GLN A 4 14.81 2.89 -15.48
C GLN A 4 14.43 1.41 -15.33
N ILE A 5 13.18 1.17 -14.94
CA ILE A 5 12.61 -0.18 -14.88
C ILE A 5 12.16 -0.57 -16.30
N SER A 6 12.50 -1.77 -16.71
CA SER A 6 12.08 -2.32 -17.99
C SER A 6 11.44 -3.69 -17.81
N SER A 7 10.16 -3.79 -18.14
CA SER A 7 9.44 -5.06 -18.16
C SER A 7 9.96 -6.02 -19.26
N LEU A 8 10.62 -5.50 -20.30
CA LEU A 8 11.25 -6.28 -21.35
C LEU A 8 12.53 -6.98 -20.89
N ALA A 9 13.22 -6.39 -19.90
CA ALA A 9 14.40 -6.94 -19.25
C ALA A 9 14.09 -7.29 -17.80
N PHE A 10 13.04 -8.08 -17.57
CA PHE A 10 12.48 -8.37 -16.26
C PHE A 10 13.53 -8.91 -15.28
N GLU A 11 14.21 -10.00 -15.65
CA GLU A 11 15.19 -10.66 -14.79
C GLU A 11 16.39 -9.76 -14.44
N GLU A 12 16.92 -9.04 -15.44
CA GLU A 12 18.04 -8.10 -15.24
C GLU A 12 17.61 -6.93 -14.33
N THR A 13 16.41 -6.42 -14.52
CA THR A 13 15.85 -5.36 -13.68
C THR A 13 15.67 -5.85 -12.25
N VAL A 14 15.08 -7.02 -12.04
CA VAL A 14 14.94 -7.62 -10.70
C VAL A 14 16.29 -7.84 -10.04
N ALA A 15 17.28 -8.37 -10.76
CA ALA A 15 18.65 -8.56 -10.23
C ALA A 15 19.28 -7.22 -9.81
N THR A 16 19.16 -6.18 -10.64
CA THR A 16 19.67 -4.83 -10.33
C THR A 16 18.99 -4.25 -9.09
N LEU A 17 17.66 -4.39 -9.00
CA LEU A 17 16.90 -3.92 -7.84
C LEU A 17 17.26 -4.67 -6.58
N LYS A 18 17.44 -5.98 -6.66
CA LYS A 18 17.89 -6.84 -5.56
C LYS A 18 19.22 -6.37 -4.98
N ASP A 19 20.21 -6.07 -5.84
CA ASP A 19 21.51 -5.58 -5.39
C ASP A 19 21.39 -4.24 -4.65
N ARG A 20 20.60 -3.32 -5.19
CA ARG A 20 20.38 -2.00 -4.57
C ARG A 20 19.59 -2.08 -3.26
N LEU A 21 18.56 -2.91 -3.21
CA LEU A 21 17.78 -3.16 -2.00
C LEU A 21 18.65 -3.83 -0.94
N SER A 22 19.50 -4.79 -1.33
CA SER A 22 20.43 -5.44 -0.42
C SER A 22 21.36 -4.45 0.26
N ALA A 23 21.90 -3.48 -0.48
CA ALA A 23 22.73 -2.42 0.08
C ALA A 23 21.98 -1.58 1.13
N ILE A 24 20.72 -1.19 0.82
CA ILE A 24 19.88 -0.40 1.74
C ILE A 24 19.52 -1.24 2.98
N TYR A 25 19.13 -2.50 2.80
CA TYR A 25 18.72 -3.38 3.90
C TYR A 25 19.88 -3.69 4.85
N ARG A 26 21.12 -3.85 4.35
CA ARG A 26 22.31 -3.99 5.21
C ARG A 26 22.50 -2.78 6.11
N VAL A 27 22.41 -1.57 5.55
CA VAL A 27 22.52 -0.34 6.35
C VAL A 27 21.39 -0.24 7.37
N ALA A 28 20.15 -0.54 6.97
CA ALA A 28 18.99 -0.49 7.87
C ALA A 28 19.13 -1.52 9.01
N LYS A 29 19.53 -2.75 8.70
CA LYS A 29 19.73 -3.83 9.67
C LYS A 29 20.82 -3.49 10.72
N GLN A 30 21.87 -2.79 10.32
CA GLN A 30 22.98 -2.39 11.19
C GLN A 30 22.67 -1.19 12.07
N ASN A 31 21.56 -0.47 11.81
CA ASN A 31 21.23 0.76 12.49
C ASN A 31 19.89 0.65 13.22
N SER A 32 19.78 1.40 14.31
CA SER A 32 18.58 1.45 15.12
C SER A 32 18.29 2.90 15.52
N PHE A 33 17.05 3.15 15.89
CA PHE A 33 16.60 4.40 16.48
C PHE A 33 16.21 4.16 17.94
N THR A 34 16.63 5.04 18.85
CA THR A 34 16.20 4.99 20.24
C THR A 34 15.11 6.01 20.46
N ARG A 35 13.92 5.54 20.81
CA ARG A 35 12.77 6.40 21.14
C ARG A 35 13.05 7.21 22.41
N PRO A 36 12.33 8.33 22.66
CA PRO A 36 12.48 9.12 23.88
C PRO A 36 12.28 8.33 25.19
N ASN A 37 11.48 7.26 25.15
CA ASN A 37 11.28 6.35 26.28
C ASN A 37 12.42 5.30 26.47
N GLY A 38 13.50 5.40 25.71
CA GLY A 38 14.66 4.49 25.79
C GLY A 38 14.51 3.20 24.98
N VAL A 39 13.37 2.92 24.38
CA VAL A 39 13.16 1.72 23.57
C VAL A 39 13.94 1.83 22.25
N LYS A 40 14.75 0.83 21.97
CA LYS A 40 15.55 0.72 20.75
C LYS A 40 14.72 0.02 19.66
N VAL A 41 14.53 0.69 18.53
CA VAL A 41 13.75 0.20 17.39
C VAL A 41 14.70 0.00 16.20
N ALA A 42 14.61 -1.14 15.53
CA ALA A 42 15.35 -1.39 14.30
C ALA A 42 14.94 -0.40 13.20
N LYS A 43 15.90 0.00 12.36
CA LYS A 43 15.56 0.76 11.15
C LYS A 43 14.77 -0.13 10.20
N PHE A 44 13.74 0.44 9.60
CA PHE A 44 12.80 -0.24 8.75
C PHE A 44 12.79 0.42 7.36
N VAL A 45 12.73 -0.40 6.31
CA VAL A 45 12.63 0.05 4.93
C VAL A 45 11.33 -0.46 4.35
N ASN A 46 10.55 0.45 3.76
CA ASN A 46 9.32 0.12 3.07
C ASN A 46 9.49 0.42 1.58
N LEU A 47 9.16 -0.54 0.74
CA LEU A 47 9.23 -0.41 -0.71
C LEU A 47 7.88 0.09 -1.23
N ASP A 48 7.84 1.34 -1.68
CA ASP A 48 6.63 1.94 -2.24
C ASP A 48 6.33 1.43 -3.65
N MET A 49 5.04 1.49 -4.02
CA MET A 49 4.51 1.12 -5.31
C MET A 49 3.91 2.36 -5.97
N GLU A 50 4.26 2.65 -7.21
CA GLU A 50 3.72 3.79 -7.95
C GLU A 50 2.90 3.35 -9.18
N GLU A 51 3.51 2.73 -10.16
CA GLU A 51 2.90 2.41 -11.44
C GLU A 51 2.54 0.93 -11.57
N TYR A 52 1.44 0.63 -12.24
CA TYR A 52 0.99 -0.74 -12.47
C TYR A 52 2.06 -1.61 -13.15
N ARG A 53 2.74 -1.06 -14.16
CA ARG A 53 3.77 -1.80 -14.91
C ARG A 53 4.93 -2.30 -14.04
N ASP A 54 5.14 -1.70 -12.87
CA ASP A 54 6.24 -2.03 -11.98
C ASP A 54 5.83 -3.00 -10.85
N LEU A 55 4.54 -3.39 -10.80
CA LEU A 55 3.97 -4.17 -9.72
C LEU A 55 4.67 -5.54 -9.56
N GLU A 56 4.75 -6.33 -10.62
CA GLU A 56 5.36 -7.66 -10.58
C GLU A 56 6.89 -7.59 -10.37
N ILE A 57 7.56 -6.61 -10.96
CA ILE A 57 9.01 -6.39 -10.78
C ILE A 57 9.31 -6.03 -9.33
N THR A 58 8.52 -5.14 -8.75
CA THR A 58 8.70 -4.70 -7.36
C THR A 58 8.46 -5.85 -6.39
N TYR A 59 7.40 -6.63 -6.63
CA TYR A 59 7.11 -7.82 -5.84
C TYR A 59 8.24 -8.87 -5.93
N ALA A 60 8.70 -9.19 -7.15
CA ALA A 60 9.79 -10.14 -7.35
C ALA A 60 11.09 -9.67 -6.69
N ALA A 61 11.48 -8.42 -6.86
CA ALA A 61 12.67 -7.86 -6.24
C ALA A 61 12.60 -7.89 -4.70
N PHE A 62 11.44 -7.63 -4.12
CA PHE A 62 11.22 -7.73 -2.68
C PHE A 62 11.44 -9.15 -2.17
N ILE A 63 10.79 -10.13 -2.79
CA ILE A 63 10.89 -11.54 -2.42
C ILE A 63 12.32 -12.06 -2.59
N ASP A 64 12.94 -11.80 -3.75
CA ASP A 64 14.29 -12.28 -4.07
C ASP A 64 15.35 -11.68 -3.15
N THR A 65 15.14 -10.42 -2.72
CA THR A 65 16.05 -9.79 -1.76
C THR A 65 15.93 -10.44 -0.40
N LEU A 66 14.72 -10.65 0.10
CA LEU A 66 14.48 -11.22 1.44
C LEU A 66 14.70 -12.73 1.51
N ASN A 67 14.80 -13.43 0.39
CA ASN A 67 15.19 -14.84 0.33
C ASN A 67 16.69 -15.05 0.56
N GLN A 68 17.52 -14.00 0.53
CA GLN A 68 18.93 -14.13 0.85
C GLN A 68 19.12 -14.44 2.36
N GLU A 69 20.03 -15.33 2.68
CA GLU A 69 20.28 -15.80 4.05
C GLU A 69 20.56 -14.62 5.02
N GLU A 70 21.32 -13.63 4.57
CA GLU A 70 21.67 -12.45 5.36
C GLU A 70 20.45 -11.59 5.79
N PHE A 71 19.29 -11.73 5.12
CA PHE A 71 18.06 -10.99 5.43
C PHE A 71 16.96 -11.87 6.02
N PHE A 72 17.28 -13.11 6.37
CA PHE A 72 16.28 -14.04 6.90
C PHE A 72 15.63 -13.55 8.21
N ASP A 73 16.40 -12.88 9.04
CA ASP A 73 15.98 -12.27 10.30
C ASP A 73 15.57 -10.77 10.18
N TYR A 74 15.54 -10.22 8.95
CA TYR A 74 15.22 -8.82 8.71
C TYR A 74 13.77 -8.65 8.26
N SER A 75 13.05 -7.75 8.95
CA SER A 75 11.70 -7.35 8.57
C SER A 75 11.76 -6.11 7.69
N ALA A 76 11.22 -6.22 6.49
CA ALA A 76 11.04 -5.10 5.56
C ALA A 76 9.56 -5.00 5.14
N GLY A 77 9.19 -3.89 4.51
CA GLY A 77 7.82 -3.66 4.06
C GLY A 77 7.70 -3.47 2.56
N ILE A 78 6.52 -3.76 2.06
CA ILE A 78 6.08 -3.49 0.68
C ILE A 78 4.71 -2.83 0.71
N VAL A 79 4.35 -2.12 -0.35
CA VAL A 79 3.04 -1.47 -0.51
C VAL A 79 2.24 -2.16 -1.59
N LEU A 80 0.94 -2.37 -1.36
CA LEU A 80 0.00 -2.76 -2.40
C LEU A 80 -1.15 -1.75 -2.49
N GLN A 81 -1.56 -1.49 -3.71
CA GLN A 81 -2.56 -0.48 -4.06
C GLN A 81 -3.90 -1.17 -4.35
N ALA A 82 -4.90 -0.93 -3.51
CA ALA A 82 -6.21 -1.58 -3.61
C ALA A 82 -7.02 -1.16 -4.85
N TYR A 83 -6.62 -0.10 -5.55
CA TYR A 83 -7.27 0.28 -6.81
C TYR A 83 -6.94 -0.68 -7.97
N LEU A 84 -5.98 -1.60 -7.79
CA LEU A 84 -5.64 -2.66 -8.73
C LEU A 84 -6.31 -3.98 -8.32
N PRO A 85 -7.09 -4.63 -9.20
CA PRO A 85 -7.64 -5.95 -8.93
C PRO A 85 -6.57 -6.99 -8.60
N ASP A 86 -5.39 -6.88 -9.21
CA ASP A 86 -4.21 -7.73 -9.04
C ASP A 86 -3.70 -7.78 -7.60
N SER A 87 -3.82 -6.66 -6.88
CA SER A 87 -3.22 -6.51 -5.55
C SER A 87 -3.71 -7.54 -4.54
N SER A 88 -4.96 -7.99 -4.63
CA SER A 88 -5.50 -9.02 -3.75
C SER A 88 -4.85 -10.39 -3.97
N ALA A 89 -4.55 -10.73 -5.23
CA ALA A 89 -3.86 -11.99 -5.58
C ALA A 89 -2.39 -11.94 -5.15
N ILE A 90 -1.72 -10.80 -5.34
CA ILE A 90 -0.33 -10.60 -4.90
C ILE A 90 -0.25 -10.64 -3.37
N GLN A 91 -1.20 -10.05 -2.66
CA GLN A 91 -1.27 -10.14 -1.21
C GLN A 91 -1.33 -11.59 -0.73
N ARG A 92 -2.13 -12.44 -1.38
CA ARG A 92 -2.20 -13.88 -1.05
C ARG A 92 -0.86 -14.59 -1.27
N LYS A 93 -0.23 -14.38 -2.44
CA LYS A 93 1.10 -14.94 -2.74
C LYS A 93 2.14 -14.48 -1.70
N LEU A 94 2.15 -13.20 -1.36
CA LEU A 94 3.02 -12.64 -0.33
C LEU A 94 2.78 -13.30 1.03
N THR A 95 1.53 -13.48 1.40
CA THR A 95 1.14 -14.06 2.69
C THR A 95 1.59 -15.52 2.81
N GLU A 96 1.35 -16.33 1.79
CA GLU A 96 1.78 -17.73 1.82
C GLU A 96 3.32 -17.84 1.87
N TRP A 97 4.04 -17.07 1.07
CA TRP A 97 5.50 -17.00 1.15
C TRP A 97 5.98 -16.57 2.54
N ALA A 98 5.36 -15.55 3.12
CA ALA A 98 5.74 -15.06 4.45
C ALA A 98 5.45 -16.08 5.57
N LYS A 99 4.34 -16.82 5.48
CA LYS A 99 4.04 -17.93 6.40
C LYS A 99 5.12 -19.00 6.36
N GLU A 100 5.53 -19.41 5.16
CA GLU A 100 6.63 -20.39 5.02
C GLU A 100 7.95 -19.87 5.60
N ARG A 101 8.24 -18.58 5.38
CA ARG A 101 9.41 -17.92 5.93
C ARG A 101 9.40 -17.93 7.46
N VAL A 102 8.28 -17.50 8.06
CA VAL A 102 8.12 -17.47 9.53
C VAL A 102 8.15 -18.88 10.13
N ALA A 103 7.53 -19.86 9.48
CA ALA A 103 7.57 -21.26 9.92
C ALA A 103 8.99 -21.84 9.96
N LYS A 104 9.90 -21.33 9.12
CA LYS A 104 11.33 -21.66 9.12
C LYS A 104 12.16 -20.83 10.11
N GLY A 105 11.53 -19.97 10.92
CA GLY A 105 12.19 -19.09 11.90
C GLY A 105 12.65 -17.74 11.35
N GLY A 106 12.22 -17.37 10.15
CA GLY A 106 12.49 -16.06 9.57
C GLY A 106 11.60 -14.94 10.15
N ALA A 107 12.03 -13.70 9.96
CA ALA A 107 11.27 -12.54 10.41
C ALA A 107 9.98 -12.34 9.60
N PRO A 108 8.85 -11.88 10.20
CA PRO A 108 7.68 -11.44 9.47
C PRO A 108 8.00 -10.23 8.61
N VAL A 109 7.17 -9.98 7.61
CA VAL A 109 7.26 -8.79 6.76
C VAL A 109 6.09 -7.85 7.03
N LYS A 110 6.12 -6.65 6.44
CA LYS A 110 5.03 -5.69 6.57
C LYS A 110 4.42 -5.38 5.21
N LEU A 111 3.10 -5.32 5.16
CA LEU A 111 2.35 -4.86 4.00
C LEU A 111 1.60 -3.58 4.37
N ARG A 112 1.91 -2.47 3.69
CA ARG A 112 1.07 -1.27 3.71
C ARG A 112 0.00 -1.40 2.64
N ILE A 113 -1.26 -1.30 3.04
CA ILE A 113 -2.39 -1.26 2.13
C ILE A 113 -2.81 0.20 1.92
N VAL A 114 -2.74 0.66 0.68
CA VAL A 114 -3.20 1.98 0.23
C VAL A 114 -4.33 1.83 -0.78
N LYS A 115 -5.12 2.88 -1.00
CA LYS A 115 -6.11 2.84 -2.10
C LYS A 115 -5.45 2.96 -3.47
N GLY A 116 -4.50 3.85 -3.62
CA GLY A 116 -3.76 4.15 -4.84
C GLY A 116 -3.80 5.65 -5.14
N ALA A 117 -2.73 6.17 -5.69
CA ALA A 117 -2.54 7.61 -5.88
C ALA A 117 -2.14 8.01 -7.31
N ASN A 118 -2.09 7.06 -8.24
CA ASN A 118 -1.56 7.30 -9.59
C ASN A 118 -2.60 7.16 -10.70
N MET A 119 -3.90 7.27 -10.35
CA MET A 119 -5.02 7.01 -11.26
C MET A 119 -4.93 7.80 -12.58
N GLU A 120 -4.58 9.08 -12.52
CA GLU A 120 -4.54 9.91 -13.72
C GLU A 120 -3.42 9.51 -14.68
N MET A 121 -2.28 9.08 -14.15
CA MET A 121 -1.17 8.54 -14.97
C MET A 121 -1.52 7.19 -15.58
N GLU A 122 -2.19 6.32 -14.82
CA GLU A 122 -2.68 5.03 -15.33
C GLU A 122 -3.72 5.21 -16.45
N LYS A 123 -4.62 6.18 -16.32
CA LYS A 123 -5.56 6.56 -17.38
C LYS A 123 -4.83 7.09 -18.62
N LEU A 124 -3.85 7.98 -18.42
CA LEU A 124 -3.09 8.55 -19.51
C LEU A 124 -2.33 7.46 -20.28
N GLU A 125 -1.64 6.56 -19.57
CA GLU A 125 -0.94 5.44 -20.18
C GLU A 125 -1.90 4.51 -20.95
N SER A 126 -3.05 4.20 -20.36
CA SER A 126 -4.11 3.40 -20.99
C SER A 126 -4.56 4.01 -22.32
N VAL A 127 -4.86 5.31 -22.36
CA VAL A 127 -5.30 6.02 -23.56
C VAL A 127 -4.20 6.09 -24.61
N LEU A 128 -2.97 6.45 -24.22
CA LEU A 128 -1.85 6.59 -25.15
C LEU A 128 -1.47 5.29 -25.85
N ASN A 129 -1.64 4.15 -25.17
CA ASN A 129 -1.27 2.85 -25.69
C ASN A 129 -2.46 2.02 -26.18
N ASN A 130 -3.68 2.56 -26.10
CA ASN A 130 -4.93 1.84 -26.39
C ASN A 130 -5.04 0.53 -25.60
N TRP A 131 -4.67 0.55 -24.32
CA TRP A 131 -4.76 -0.58 -23.41
C TRP A 131 -5.98 -0.46 -22.49
N PRO A 132 -6.51 -1.57 -21.94
CA PRO A 132 -7.49 -1.50 -20.87
C PRO A 132 -6.91 -0.74 -19.66
N LEU A 133 -7.75 -0.01 -18.95
CA LEU A 133 -7.35 0.62 -17.68
C LEU A 133 -7.02 -0.46 -16.66
N ALA A 134 -5.81 -0.43 -16.07
CA ALA A 134 -5.40 -1.42 -15.09
C ALA A 134 -6.16 -1.28 -13.76
N PRO A 135 -6.30 -0.08 -13.15
CA PRO A 135 -7.15 0.13 -11.99
C PRO A 135 -8.64 -0.13 -12.24
N TYR A 136 -9.39 -0.28 -11.17
CA TYR A 136 -10.85 -0.12 -11.24
C TYR A 136 -11.23 1.28 -11.74
N ASP A 137 -12.31 1.36 -12.48
CA ASP A 137 -12.80 2.63 -13.03
C ASP A 137 -13.69 3.41 -12.05
N ASN A 138 -14.13 2.80 -10.96
CA ASN A 138 -15.01 3.39 -9.98
C ASN A 138 -14.52 3.20 -8.53
N LYS A 139 -14.86 4.20 -7.71
CA LYS A 139 -14.44 4.24 -6.29
C LYS A 139 -15.06 3.12 -5.44
N LEU A 140 -16.25 2.64 -5.78
CA LEU A 140 -16.93 1.60 -4.99
C LEU A 140 -16.11 0.30 -4.98
N GLU A 141 -15.59 -0.12 -6.14
CA GLU A 141 -14.76 -1.31 -6.25
C GLU A 141 -13.40 -1.13 -5.58
N VAL A 142 -12.79 0.06 -5.69
CA VAL A 142 -11.56 0.39 -4.95
C VAL A 142 -11.77 0.25 -3.44
N ASP A 143 -12.84 0.85 -2.92
CA ASP A 143 -13.17 0.80 -1.49
C ASP A 143 -13.55 -0.61 -1.02
N ALA A 144 -14.21 -1.40 -1.87
CA ALA A 144 -14.54 -2.79 -1.59
C ALA A 144 -13.29 -3.68 -1.57
N ASN A 145 -12.39 -3.53 -2.56
CA ASN A 145 -11.14 -4.29 -2.60
C ASN A 145 -10.20 -3.89 -1.45
N TYR A 146 -10.14 -2.61 -1.08
CA TYR A 146 -9.40 -2.17 0.10
C TYR A 146 -9.86 -2.92 1.36
N LYS A 147 -11.16 -2.97 1.60
CA LYS A 147 -11.75 -3.70 2.74
C LYS A 147 -11.51 -5.21 2.67
N TYR A 148 -11.59 -5.78 1.46
CA TYR A 148 -11.27 -7.18 1.24
C TYR A 148 -9.82 -7.50 1.63
N MET A 149 -8.86 -6.68 1.17
CA MET A 149 -7.45 -6.83 1.50
C MET A 149 -7.17 -6.65 2.99
N VAL A 150 -7.81 -5.66 3.62
CA VAL A 150 -7.71 -5.45 5.08
C VAL A 150 -8.28 -6.64 5.84
N ARG A 151 -9.49 -7.11 5.49
CA ARG A 151 -10.14 -8.26 6.13
C ARG A 151 -9.28 -9.52 6.05
N TYR A 152 -8.79 -9.85 4.84
CA TYR A 152 -7.90 -10.98 4.63
C TYR A 152 -6.60 -10.86 5.43
N GLY A 153 -5.97 -9.68 5.41
CA GLY A 153 -4.73 -9.45 6.13
C GLY A 153 -4.88 -9.47 7.64
N MET A 154 -6.07 -9.12 8.20
CA MET A 154 -6.37 -9.14 9.64
C MET A 154 -6.72 -10.53 10.18
N GLU A 155 -6.82 -11.58 9.35
CA GLU A 155 -6.95 -12.94 9.83
C GLU A 155 -5.73 -13.32 10.70
N PRO A 156 -5.92 -13.92 11.89
CA PRO A 156 -4.83 -14.16 12.86
C PRO A 156 -3.64 -14.97 12.32
N GLU A 157 -3.89 -15.87 11.39
CA GLU A 157 -2.88 -16.69 10.73
C GLU A 157 -2.09 -15.93 9.66
N ASN A 158 -2.69 -14.89 9.06
CA ASN A 158 -2.07 -14.07 8.03
C ASN A 158 -1.24 -12.94 8.63
N ILE A 159 -1.81 -12.21 9.59
CA ILE A 159 -1.20 -10.99 10.12
C ILE A 159 0.08 -11.24 10.91
N LYS A 160 0.22 -12.43 11.51
CA LYS A 160 1.45 -12.83 12.22
C LYS A 160 2.65 -12.99 11.30
N ALA A 161 2.40 -13.34 10.04
CA ALA A 161 3.46 -13.45 9.04
C ALA A 161 3.63 -12.16 8.22
N VAL A 162 2.52 -11.43 8.01
CA VAL A 162 2.50 -10.16 7.26
C VAL A 162 1.79 -9.11 8.10
N ASN A 163 2.55 -8.35 8.88
CA ASN A 163 2.01 -7.25 9.68
C ASN A 163 1.43 -6.17 8.76
N LEU A 164 0.35 -5.50 9.19
CA LEU A 164 -0.33 -4.54 8.35
C LEU A 164 0.00 -3.07 8.70
N GLY A 165 0.21 -2.28 7.67
CA GLY A 165 0.12 -0.83 7.69
C GLY A 165 -1.20 -0.39 7.06
N ILE A 166 -2.10 0.17 7.85
CA ILE A 166 -3.41 0.64 7.39
C ILE A 166 -3.29 2.11 7.02
N ALA A 167 -3.08 2.37 5.73
CA ALA A 167 -2.88 3.72 5.23
C ALA A 167 -4.20 4.35 4.80
N SER A 168 -4.73 5.24 5.62
CA SER A 168 -5.96 5.97 5.35
C SER A 168 -6.09 7.23 6.21
N HIS A 169 -6.83 8.22 5.70
CA HIS A 169 -7.31 9.38 6.45
C HIS A 169 -8.84 9.33 6.67
N ASN A 170 -9.50 8.33 6.12
CA ASN A 170 -10.95 8.17 6.21
C ASN A 170 -11.34 7.49 7.52
N LEU A 171 -12.06 8.20 8.37
CA LEU A 171 -12.49 7.73 9.70
C LEU A 171 -13.25 6.39 9.65
N PHE A 172 -14.07 6.17 8.63
CA PHE A 172 -14.83 4.92 8.50
C PHE A 172 -13.91 3.73 8.20
N GLU A 173 -12.88 3.90 7.36
CA GLU A 173 -11.89 2.87 7.06
C GLU A 173 -10.99 2.58 8.25
N LEU A 174 -10.59 3.63 8.98
CA LEU A 174 -9.78 3.50 10.20
C LEU A 174 -10.55 2.76 11.30
N ALA A 175 -11.83 3.12 11.51
CA ALA A 175 -12.71 2.43 12.44
C ALA A 175 -12.95 0.97 12.05
N TYR A 176 -13.16 0.69 10.75
CA TYR A 176 -13.31 -0.67 10.23
C TYR A 176 -12.10 -1.55 10.55
N ALA A 177 -10.89 -1.04 10.28
CA ALA A 177 -9.67 -1.76 10.58
C ALA A 177 -9.45 -1.97 12.09
N ALA A 178 -9.75 -0.95 12.93
CA ALA A 178 -9.66 -1.06 14.38
C ALA A 178 -10.61 -2.12 14.96
N VAL A 179 -11.86 -2.16 14.49
CA VAL A 179 -12.86 -3.15 14.91
C VAL A 179 -12.42 -4.56 14.53
N LEU A 180 -11.98 -4.76 13.28
CA LEU A 180 -11.47 -6.07 12.84
C LEU A 180 -10.26 -6.53 13.65
N ALA A 181 -9.33 -5.65 13.95
CA ALA A 181 -8.14 -5.98 14.74
C ALA A 181 -8.52 -6.36 16.17
N TRP A 182 -9.51 -5.69 16.75
CA TRP A 182 -10.02 -5.99 18.07
C TRP A 182 -10.80 -7.32 18.10
N GLU A 183 -11.70 -7.54 17.15
CA GLU A 183 -12.48 -8.78 17.05
C GLU A 183 -11.59 -10.01 16.84
N ASN A 184 -10.53 -9.89 16.06
CA ASN A 184 -9.58 -10.96 15.80
C ASN A 184 -8.45 -11.07 16.85
N ALA A 185 -8.42 -10.18 17.87
CA ALA A 185 -7.37 -10.10 18.89
C ALA A 185 -5.95 -9.97 18.28
N VAL A 186 -5.78 -9.09 17.29
CA VAL A 186 -4.52 -8.92 16.54
C VAL A 186 -3.99 -7.48 16.57
N THR A 187 -4.33 -6.73 17.59
CA THR A 187 -3.99 -5.31 17.74
C THR A 187 -2.48 -5.02 17.73
N ASP A 188 -1.66 -5.99 18.12
CA ASP A 188 -0.20 -5.83 18.20
C ASP A 188 0.52 -5.99 16.83
N TYR A 189 -0.21 -6.42 15.80
CA TYR A 189 0.36 -6.78 14.51
C TYR A 189 0.07 -5.77 13.39
N PHE A 190 -0.57 -4.65 13.71
CA PHE A 190 -0.82 -3.59 12.74
C PHE A 190 -0.52 -2.21 13.31
N CYS A 191 -0.37 -1.24 12.43
CA CYS A 191 -0.37 0.17 12.81
C CYS A 191 -1.14 0.99 11.78
N PHE A 192 -1.69 2.11 12.22
CA PHE A 192 -2.19 3.11 11.30
C PHE A 192 -1.03 3.88 10.65
N GLU A 193 -1.19 4.23 9.39
CA GLU A 193 -0.22 5.00 8.63
C GLU A 193 -0.89 6.22 8.01
N MET A 194 -0.35 7.41 8.26
CA MET A 194 -0.91 8.67 7.78
C MET A 194 0.18 9.55 7.18
N LEU A 195 -0.23 10.46 6.33
CA LEU A 195 0.64 11.52 5.82
C LEU A 195 0.65 12.70 6.80
N GLU A 196 1.82 13.24 7.06
CA GLU A 196 2.00 14.42 7.92
C GLU A 196 1.24 15.61 7.33
N GLY A 197 0.54 16.37 8.20
CA GLY A 197 -0.13 17.60 7.83
C GLY A 197 -1.46 17.47 7.09
N MET A 198 -1.94 16.25 6.81
CA MET A 198 -3.15 16.03 6.00
C MET A 198 -4.45 16.04 6.82
N ALA A 199 -4.44 15.49 8.03
CA ALA A 199 -5.60 15.35 8.89
C ALA A 199 -5.20 15.28 10.37
N ASP A 200 -4.62 16.33 10.88
CA ASP A 200 -4.05 16.37 12.25
C ASP A 200 -5.05 16.06 13.36
N HIS A 201 -6.31 16.43 13.19
CA HIS A 201 -7.38 16.12 14.14
C HIS A 201 -7.65 14.61 14.19
N VAL A 202 -7.69 13.93 13.05
CA VAL A 202 -7.82 12.46 12.98
C VAL A 202 -6.60 11.78 13.57
N ARG A 203 -5.41 12.26 13.24
CA ARG A 203 -4.15 11.75 13.78
C ARG A 203 -4.12 11.78 15.31
N ARG A 204 -4.48 12.92 15.92
CA ARG A 204 -4.50 13.06 17.38
C ARG A 204 -5.48 12.08 18.02
N THR A 205 -6.67 11.96 17.46
CA THR A 205 -7.70 11.01 17.95
C THR A 205 -7.21 9.56 17.87
N LEU A 206 -6.52 9.18 16.80
CA LEU A 206 -5.94 7.84 16.69
C LEU A 206 -4.83 7.59 17.69
N GLN A 207 -3.93 8.56 17.91
CA GLN A 207 -2.86 8.44 18.91
C GLN A 207 -3.38 8.25 20.33
N GLU A 208 -4.49 8.91 20.66
CA GLU A 208 -5.12 8.80 21.96
C GLU A 208 -5.87 7.48 22.19
N ASN A 209 -6.43 6.87 21.12
CA ASN A 209 -7.37 5.75 21.25
C ASN A 209 -6.86 4.42 20.65
N ALA A 210 -5.92 4.45 19.73
CA ALA A 210 -5.53 3.25 18.97
C ALA A 210 -4.04 2.89 19.04
N GLY A 211 -3.24 3.67 19.78
CA GLY A 211 -1.83 3.33 20.02
C GLY A 211 -0.89 3.73 18.89
N ASP A 212 -0.14 2.78 18.33
CA ASP A 212 0.95 3.07 17.40
C ASP A 212 0.45 3.62 16.05
N LEU A 213 0.98 4.78 15.68
CA LEU A 213 0.73 5.46 14.43
C LEU A 213 2.07 5.82 13.77
N LEU A 214 2.20 5.52 12.50
CA LEU A 214 3.35 5.90 11.68
C LEU A 214 2.98 7.08 10.77
N LEU A 215 3.80 8.17 10.86
CA LEU A 215 3.64 9.32 9.99
C LEU A 215 4.68 9.30 8.88
N TYR A 216 4.23 9.58 7.67
CA TYR A 216 5.06 9.76 6.48
C TYR A 216 5.14 11.22 6.10
N ALA A 217 6.36 11.70 5.90
CA ALA A 217 6.63 13.03 5.38
C ALA A 217 7.68 12.93 4.26
N PRO A 218 7.60 13.74 3.21
CA PRO A 218 8.67 13.84 2.24
C PRO A 218 9.91 14.44 2.91
N VAL A 219 11.06 13.84 2.67
CA VAL A 219 12.35 14.36 3.11
C VAL A 219 13.15 14.75 1.88
N ALA A 220 13.47 16.02 1.75
CA ALA A 220 14.26 16.56 0.66
C ALA A 220 15.32 17.53 1.18
N SER A 221 16.46 17.58 0.52
CA SER A 221 17.42 18.67 0.73
C SER A 221 16.83 20.01 0.27
N LYS A 222 17.45 21.11 0.67
CA LYS A 222 17.01 22.44 0.23
C LYS A 222 17.07 22.58 -1.30
N GLU A 223 18.07 21.97 -1.92
CA GLU A 223 18.31 21.97 -3.35
C GLU A 223 17.27 21.15 -4.12
N GLU A 224 16.74 20.10 -3.49
CA GLU A 224 15.76 19.18 -4.07
C GLU A 224 14.31 19.47 -3.64
N PHE A 225 14.08 20.59 -2.93
CA PHE A 225 12.76 20.93 -2.38
C PHE A 225 11.65 21.01 -3.44
N ILE A 226 11.99 21.33 -4.69
CA ILE A 226 11.04 21.33 -5.81
C ILE A 226 10.36 19.96 -6.01
N ASN A 227 11.07 18.88 -5.72
CA ASN A 227 10.51 17.51 -5.80
C ASN A 227 9.46 17.28 -4.70
N ALA A 228 9.68 17.85 -3.51
CA ALA A 228 8.71 17.80 -2.42
C ALA A 228 7.44 18.61 -2.75
N ILE A 229 7.57 19.73 -3.49
CA ILE A 229 6.41 20.51 -3.96
C ILE A 229 5.54 19.65 -4.89
N GLY A 230 6.12 18.96 -5.86
CA GLY A 230 5.39 18.05 -6.74
C GLY A 230 4.61 16.95 -5.99
N TYR A 231 5.22 16.40 -4.96
CA TYR A 231 4.55 15.46 -4.06
C TYR A 231 3.34 16.09 -3.35
N LEU A 232 3.49 17.31 -2.81
CA LEU A 232 2.41 18.00 -2.10
C LEU A 232 1.25 18.40 -3.03
N ILE A 233 1.54 18.84 -4.26
CA ILE A 233 0.51 19.18 -5.25
C ILE A 233 -0.38 17.97 -5.54
N ARG A 234 0.20 16.79 -5.79
CA ARG A 234 -0.58 15.56 -6.00
C ARG A 234 -1.49 15.24 -4.81
N ARG A 235 -1.03 15.49 -3.59
CA ARG A 235 -1.86 15.31 -2.37
C ARG A 235 -3.02 16.30 -2.32
N LEU A 236 -2.81 17.55 -2.70
CA LEU A 236 -3.87 18.56 -2.75
C LEU A 236 -4.94 18.19 -3.78
N ASP A 237 -4.55 17.75 -4.97
CA ASP A 237 -5.48 17.31 -6.02
C ASP A 237 -6.33 16.13 -5.55
N GLU A 238 -5.72 15.12 -4.94
CA GLU A 238 -6.45 13.97 -4.37
C GLU A 238 -7.46 14.41 -3.32
N ASN A 239 -7.09 15.33 -2.43
CA ASN A 239 -7.94 15.76 -1.32
C ASN A 239 -9.13 16.59 -1.76
N THR A 240 -9.06 17.24 -2.92
CA THR A 240 -10.15 18.06 -3.47
C THR A 240 -11.16 17.26 -4.30
N ALA A 241 -10.86 16.00 -4.63
CA ALA A 241 -11.78 15.16 -5.40
C ALA A 241 -13.14 15.01 -4.70
N PRO A 242 -14.27 15.08 -5.45
CA PRO A 242 -15.63 15.08 -4.87
C PRO A 242 -15.93 13.88 -3.96
N GLU A 243 -15.26 12.78 -4.18
CA GLU A 243 -15.48 11.51 -3.46
C GLU A 243 -14.47 11.29 -2.32
N ASN A 244 -13.50 12.20 -2.15
CA ASN A 244 -12.48 12.04 -1.12
C ASN A 244 -13.02 12.49 0.24
N PHE A 245 -12.79 11.66 1.27
CA PHE A 245 -13.16 11.96 2.65
C PHE A 245 -12.57 13.29 3.14
N LEU A 246 -11.31 13.60 2.79
CA LEU A 246 -10.62 14.79 3.28
C LEU A 246 -11.24 16.10 2.80
N ARG A 247 -11.96 16.10 1.68
CA ARG A 247 -12.73 17.26 1.21
C ARG A 247 -13.76 17.72 2.23
N TYR A 248 -14.37 16.79 2.96
CA TYR A 248 -15.44 17.04 3.93
C TYR A 248 -14.92 17.11 5.38
N SER A 249 -13.73 16.60 5.61
CA SER A 249 -13.18 16.39 6.95
C SER A 249 -13.09 17.66 7.85
N PRO A 250 -12.76 18.86 7.34
CA PRO A 250 -12.59 20.03 8.20
C PRO A 250 -13.83 20.42 9.00
N ASP A 251 -15.02 20.30 8.40
CA ASP A 251 -16.29 20.73 9.01
C ASP A 251 -17.27 19.57 9.22
N LEU A 252 -16.77 18.33 9.16
CA LEU A 252 -17.59 17.12 9.22
C LEU A 252 -18.21 16.94 10.61
N GLN A 253 -19.55 16.96 10.67
CA GLN A 253 -20.31 16.71 11.89
C GLN A 253 -21.09 15.41 11.78
N ALA A 254 -21.09 14.62 12.85
CA ALA A 254 -21.87 13.38 12.90
C ALA A 254 -23.37 13.67 12.68
N GLY A 255 -23.98 12.99 11.72
CA GLY A 255 -25.38 13.16 11.34
C GLY A 255 -25.65 14.24 10.30
N SER A 256 -24.65 15.00 9.86
CA SER A 256 -24.81 15.95 8.75
C SER A 256 -25.11 15.25 7.42
N ALA A 257 -25.47 15.99 6.40
CA ALA A 257 -25.70 15.46 5.06
C ALA A 257 -24.42 14.84 4.49
N GLU A 258 -23.28 15.48 4.69
CA GLU A 258 -21.95 15.03 4.27
C GLU A 258 -21.54 13.74 5.01
N TRP A 259 -21.78 13.69 6.32
CA TRP A 259 -21.58 12.49 7.12
C TRP A 259 -22.40 11.30 6.58
N ASN A 260 -23.68 11.53 6.33
CA ASN A 260 -24.58 10.49 5.82
C ASN A 260 -24.15 10.03 4.42
N PHE A 261 -23.77 10.95 3.53
CA PHE A 261 -23.22 10.63 2.21
C PHE A 261 -21.98 9.72 2.31
N LEU A 262 -21.01 10.07 3.15
CA LEU A 262 -19.79 9.29 3.36
C LEU A 262 -20.08 7.93 4.00
N LYS A 263 -20.97 7.90 4.99
CA LYS A 263 -21.43 6.67 5.65
C LYS A 263 -22.12 5.71 4.66
N GLU A 264 -23.00 6.21 3.82
CA GLU A 264 -23.66 5.40 2.81
C GLU A 264 -22.70 4.83 1.79
N GLY A 265 -21.72 5.62 1.34
CA GLY A 265 -20.62 5.14 0.49
C GLY A 265 -19.84 4.02 1.15
N PHE A 266 -19.49 4.18 2.42
CA PHE A 266 -18.83 3.15 3.22
C PHE A 266 -19.67 1.87 3.31
N LEU A 267 -20.95 1.96 3.66
CA LEU A 267 -21.84 0.80 3.81
C LEU A 267 -22.02 0.07 2.47
N ARG A 268 -22.18 0.79 1.36
CA ARG A 268 -22.25 0.18 0.02
C ARG A 268 -20.97 -0.60 -0.30
N SER A 269 -19.80 -0.05 -0.02
CA SER A 269 -18.54 -0.74 -0.26
C SER A 269 -18.35 -1.96 0.66
N CYS A 270 -18.87 -1.94 1.91
CA CYS A 270 -18.92 -3.12 2.76
C CYS A 270 -19.77 -4.25 2.14
N SER A 271 -20.94 -3.92 1.59
CA SER A 271 -21.81 -4.90 0.94
C SER A 271 -21.23 -5.46 -0.36
N SER A 272 -20.23 -4.79 -0.94
CA SER A 272 -19.60 -5.16 -2.21
C SER A 272 -18.28 -5.91 -2.05
N ILE A 273 -17.79 -6.14 -0.82
CA ILE A 273 -16.46 -6.73 -0.55
C ILE A 273 -16.25 -8.07 -1.30
N ASP A 274 -17.23 -8.96 -1.24
CA ASP A 274 -17.12 -10.29 -1.82
C ASP A 274 -17.39 -10.30 -3.34
N ASN A 275 -18.03 -9.24 -3.86
CA ASN A 275 -18.40 -9.09 -5.28
C ASN A 275 -17.39 -8.25 -6.07
N ALA A 276 -16.42 -7.60 -5.43
CA ALA A 276 -15.38 -6.85 -6.13
C ALA A 276 -14.63 -7.78 -7.09
N GLN A 277 -14.42 -7.30 -8.32
CA GLN A 277 -13.63 -8.02 -9.31
C GLN A 277 -12.21 -8.27 -8.78
N LYS A 278 -11.71 -9.49 -8.95
CA LYS A 278 -10.36 -9.91 -8.51
C LYS A 278 -9.49 -10.41 -9.66
N VAL A 279 -10.04 -10.34 -10.87
CA VAL A 279 -9.32 -10.68 -12.09
C VAL A 279 -8.68 -9.41 -12.64
N PRO A 280 -7.38 -9.43 -12.99
CA PRO A 280 -6.72 -8.29 -13.61
C PRO A 280 -7.49 -7.72 -14.80
N ASN A 281 -7.53 -6.41 -14.91
CA ASN A 281 -8.12 -5.73 -16.08
C ASN A 281 -7.20 -5.82 -17.32
N ARG A 282 -5.89 -5.96 -17.08
CA ARG A 282 -4.89 -6.22 -18.13
C ARG A 282 -4.34 -7.61 -17.94
N VAL A 283 -4.51 -8.46 -18.94
CA VAL A 283 -3.88 -9.79 -19.01
C VAL A 283 -3.02 -9.79 -20.25
N GLN A 284 -1.71 -9.64 -20.07
CA GLN A 284 -0.77 -9.80 -21.18
C GLN A 284 -0.22 -11.22 -21.14
N ASP A 285 -0.52 -11.98 -22.18
CA ASP A 285 0.02 -13.32 -22.39
C ASP A 285 0.76 -13.34 -23.74
N ARG A 286 2.06 -13.09 -23.69
CA ARG A 286 2.88 -12.99 -24.90
C ARG A 286 2.95 -14.29 -25.71
N GLU A 287 2.67 -15.43 -25.11
CA GLU A 287 2.60 -16.72 -25.82
C GLU A 287 1.31 -16.85 -26.63
N LYS A 288 0.27 -16.08 -26.26
CA LYS A 288 -1.04 -16.08 -26.92
C LYS A 288 -1.30 -14.84 -27.78
N GLU A 289 -0.44 -13.84 -27.69
CA GLU A 289 -0.56 -12.65 -28.53
C GLU A 289 -0.35 -13.00 -30.00
N GLN A 290 -1.37 -12.72 -30.81
CA GLN A 290 -1.23 -12.77 -32.28
C GLN A 290 -0.74 -11.41 -32.76
N TYR A 291 0.47 -11.37 -33.25
CA TYR A 291 1.01 -10.16 -33.87
C TYR A 291 0.35 -9.94 -35.24
N ASP A 292 -0.34 -8.81 -35.41
CA ASP A 292 -0.81 -8.36 -36.70
C ASP A 292 0.27 -7.52 -37.38
N PRO A 293 0.96 -8.02 -38.41
CA PRO A 293 2.04 -7.31 -39.09
C PRO A 293 1.55 -6.08 -39.88
N ALA A 294 0.25 -5.83 -39.94
CA ALA A 294 -0.35 -4.70 -40.66
C ALA A 294 -0.61 -3.46 -39.78
N ILE A 295 -0.30 -3.52 -38.47
CA ILE A 295 -0.42 -2.40 -37.53
C ILE A 295 0.95 -1.83 -37.21
#